data_ab160f50891bacbc53ca81829ac2a3dc
#
_entry.id   ab160f50891bacbc53ca81829ac2a3dc
#
_cell.length_a   1.000
_cell.length_b   1.000
_cell.length_c   1.000
_cell.angle_alpha   90.00
_cell.angle_beta   90.00
_cell.angle_gamma   90.00
#
_symmetry.space_group_name_H-M   'P 1'
#
loop_
_entity.id
_entity.type
_entity.pdbx_description
1 polymer ?
#
loop_
_entity_poly.entity_id
_entity_poly.type
_entity_poly.pdbx_seq_one_letter_code
_entity_poly.pdbx_strand_id
1 'polypeptide(L)'
;PQESLPANVLAAIRPLAHFVVEQAKTARAFLKAAGTDLPLQELQLQELNEHTKANELGRLLEPLRAGHDVGLLSEAGCPAVADPGANLVALAQQEGIRVVPLIGPSSLLLALMASGLNGQRFAFQGYLPAKEADRTKVLRELEGESKKRQQTQIFIETPYRNRAMFDAILQTCQPMTRLTVAT
;
A
#
# COMPACT_ATOMS: atom_id res chain seq x y z
N PRO A 1 9.09 11.53 7.29
CA PRO A 1 9.04 10.05 7.40
C PRO A 1 9.29 9.57 8.83
N GLN A 2 10.27 10.12 9.54
CA GLN A 2 10.58 9.71 10.93
C GLN A 2 9.47 10.03 11.93
N GLU A 3 8.71 11.08 11.69
CA GLU A 3 7.59 11.50 12.56
C GLU A 3 6.36 10.60 12.43
N SER A 4 6.25 9.85 11.33
CA SER A 4 5.11 8.98 11.05
C SER A 4 5.36 7.49 11.34
N LEU A 5 6.61 7.10 11.64
CA LEU A 5 6.96 5.74 11.99
C LEU A 5 7.27 5.58 13.48
N PRO A 6 6.72 4.56 14.15
CA PRO A 6 7.06 4.24 15.55
C PRO A 6 8.56 3.94 15.72
N ALA A 7 9.10 4.29 16.87
CA ALA A 7 10.53 4.09 17.17
C ALA A 7 10.98 2.62 17.08
N ASN A 8 10.11 1.68 17.45
CA ASN A 8 10.39 0.25 17.32
C ASN A 8 10.48 -0.23 15.88
N VAL A 9 9.77 0.41 14.95
CA VAL A 9 9.87 0.13 13.51
C VAL A 9 11.22 0.61 12.98
N LEU A 10 11.63 1.83 13.35
CA LEU A 10 12.95 2.34 13.00
C LEU A 10 14.07 1.47 13.58
N ALA A 11 13.93 1.01 14.82
CA ALA A 11 14.88 0.09 15.45
C ALA A 11 14.98 -1.26 14.71
N ALA A 12 13.86 -1.76 14.17
CA ALA A 12 13.85 -2.99 13.37
C ALA A 12 14.51 -2.81 11.98
N ILE A 13 14.43 -1.61 11.40
CA ILE A 13 15.01 -1.31 10.08
C ILE A 13 16.54 -1.13 10.15
N ARG A 14 17.05 -0.48 11.19
CA ARG A 14 18.45 -0.04 11.30
C ARG A 14 19.49 -1.14 11.09
N PRO A 15 19.37 -2.36 11.67
CA PRO A 15 20.37 -3.40 11.53
C PRO A 15 20.31 -4.15 10.18
N LEU A 16 19.29 -3.90 9.35
CA LEU A 16 19.12 -4.63 8.10
C LEU A 16 20.12 -4.22 7.04
N ALA A 17 20.68 -5.21 6.33
CA ALA A 17 21.56 -5.00 5.19
C ALA A 17 20.84 -5.15 3.84
N HIS A 18 19.75 -5.90 3.80
CA HIS A 18 19.04 -6.26 2.57
C HIS A 18 17.65 -5.65 2.54
N PHE A 19 17.28 -5.06 1.40
CA PHE A 19 15.98 -4.44 1.21
C PHE A 19 15.42 -4.76 -0.17
N VAL A 20 14.11 -4.97 -0.22
CA VAL A 20 13.31 -4.95 -1.44
C VAL A 20 12.51 -3.64 -1.44
N VAL A 21 12.63 -2.87 -2.50
CA VAL A 21 12.14 -1.49 -2.58
C VAL A 21 11.51 -1.23 -3.94
N GLU A 22 10.60 -0.26 -4.05
CA GLU A 22 10.04 0.12 -5.36
C GLU A 22 11.06 0.90 -6.20
N GLN A 23 11.79 1.82 -5.58
CA GLN A 23 12.82 2.63 -6.21
C GLN A 23 14.02 2.82 -5.27
N ALA A 24 15.20 2.40 -5.73
CA ALA A 24 16.41 2.44 -4.91
C ALA A 24 16.84 3.86 -4.49
N LYS A 25 16.56 4.88 -5.31
CA LYS A 25 16.95 6.28 -5.02
C LYS A 25 16.19 6.85 -3.81
N THR A 26 14.88 6.73 -3.81
CA THR A 26 14.00 7.22 -2.71
C THR A 26 14.19 6.39 -1.46
N ALA A 27 14.33 5.07 -1.60
CA ALA A 27 14.64 4.17 -0.50
C ALA A 27 15.96 4.52 0.20
N ARG A 28 17.02 4.85 -0.53
CA ARG A 28 18.29 5.33 0.07
C ARG A 28 18.12 6.62 0.86
N ALA A 29 17.31 7.56 0.35
CA ALA A 29 17.03 8.80 1.07
C ALA A 29 16.28 8.54 2.39
N PHE A 30 15.31 7.64 2.37
CA PHE A 30 14.59 7.19 3.56
C PHE A 30 15.52 6.48 4.55
N LEU A 31 16.30 5.50 4.11
CA LEU A 31 17.21 4.73 4.96
C LEU A 31 18.29 5.62 5.60
N LYS A 32 18.80 6.62 4.85
CA LYS A 32 19.68 7.66 5.41
C LYS A 32 19.01 8.43 6.55
N ALA A 33 17.76 8.82 6.38
CA ALA A 33 17.00 9.53 7.41
C ALA A 33 16.62 8.63 8.60
N ALA A 34 16.38 7.34 8.38
CA ALA A 34 16.11 6.35 9.42
C ALA A 34 17.35 6.05 10.30
N GLY A 35 18.55 6.29 9.76
CA GLY A 35 19.83 6.08 10.47
C GLY A 35 20.16 4.60 10.56
N THR A 36 20.52 3.98 9.43
CA THR A 36 20.96 2.57 9.37
C THR A 36 22.31 2.38 10.08
N ASP A 37 22.49 1.22 10.68
CA ASP A 37 23.73 0.89 11.37
C ASP A 37 24.90 0.66 10.39
N LEU A 38 24.57 0.21 9.17
CA LEU A 38 25.52 0.05 8.08
C LEU A 38 25.59 1.30 7.19
N PRO A 39 26.76 1.59 6.60
CA PRO A 39 26.91 2.61 5.56
C PRO A 39 25.95 2.32 4.37
N LEU A 40 25.39 3.38 3.79
CA LEU A 40 24.42 3.24 2.67
C LEU A 40 24.99 2.49 1.45
N GLN A 41 26.30 2.51 1.26
CA GLN A 41 27.00 1.82 0.17
C GLN A 41 27.02 0.30 0.37
N GLU A 42 26.91 -0.17 1.60
CA GLU A 42 26.91 -1.59 1.96
C GLU A 42 25.51 -2.19 1.91
N LEU A 43 24.48 -1.35 1.85
CA LEU A 43 23.08 -1.81 1.77
C LEU A 43 22.79 -2.40 0.39
N GLN A 44 22.21 -3.60 0.39
CA GLN A 44 21.78 -4.32 -0.80
C GLN A 44 20.31 -4.02 -1.07
N LEU A 45 20.06 -3.19 -2.09
CA LEU A 45 18.70 -2.82 -2.50
C LEU A 45 18.35 -3.53 -3.81
N GLN A 46 17.27 -4.30 -3.79
CA GLN A 46 16.70 -4.95 -4.96
C GLN A 46 15.34 -4.30 -5.28
N GLU A 47 15.11 -3.97 -6.54
CA GLU A 47 13.86 -3.31 -6.92
C GLU A 47 12.76 -4.33 -7.21
N LEU A 48 11.56 -4.01 -6.71
CA LEU A 48 10.30 -4.69 -6.96
C LEU A 48 9.24 -3.65 -7.31
N ASN A 49 8.87 -3.58 -8.57
CA ASN A 49 7.90 -2.63 -9.09
C ASN A 49 6.92 -3.32 -10.07
N GLU A 50 6.02 -2.56 -10.68
CA GLU A 50 5.02 -3.08 -11.62
C GLU A 50 5.60 -3.79 -12.87
N HIS A 51 6.87 -3.53 -13.19
CA HIS A 51 7.56 -4.14 -14.33
C HIS A 51 8.28 -5.45 -13.95
N THR A 52 8.39 -5.77 -12.66
CA THR A 52 9.05 -6.99 -12.17
C THR A 52 8.24 -8.22 -12.55
N LYS A 53 8.84 -9.12 -13.30
CA LYS A 53 8.17 -10.35 -13.75
C LYS A 53 8.07 -11.38 -12.63
N ALA A 54 7.02 -12.21 -12.68
CA ALA A 54 6.79 -13.25 -11.68
C ALA A 54 7.98 -14.23 -11.51
N ASN A 55 8.69 -14.54 -12.60
CA ASN A 55 9.86 -15.42 -12.57
C ASN A 55 11.12 -14.77 -11.91
N GLU A 56 11.09 -13.47 -11.67
CA GLU A 56 12.18 -12.74 -11.01
C GLU A 56 12.01 -12.67 -9.49
N LEU A 57 10.78 -12.91 -8.98
CA LEU A 57 10.48 -12.85 -7.54
C LEU A 57 11.33 -13.81 -6.71
N GLY A 58 11.62 -15.00 -7.24
CA GLY A 58 12.45 -15.99 -6.54
C GLY A 58 13.84 -15.48 -6.20
N ARG A 59 14.43 -14.62 -7.04
CA ARG A 59 15.75 -14.00 -6.78
C ARG A 59 15.70 -13.05 -5.58
N LEU A 60 14.58 -12.37 -5.37
CA LEU A 60 14.42 -11.44 -4.25
C LEU A 60 14.41 -12.16 -2.89
N LEU A 61 14.15 -13.48 -2.87
CA LEU A 61 14.19 -14.31 -1.66
C LEU A 61 15.57 -14.93 -1.39
N GLU A 62 16.56 -14.80 -2.29
CA GLU A 62 17.88 -15.39 -2.10
C GLU A 62 18.55 -14.97 -0.78
N PRO A 63 18.55 -13.68 -0.37
CA PRO A 63 19.11 -13.31 0.92
C PRO A 63 18.41 -14.00 2.10
N LEU A 64 17.07 -14.15 2.04
CA LEU A 64 16.30 -14.84 3.09
C LEU A 64 16.69 -16.33 3.17
N ARG A 65 16.87 -17.00 2.03
CA ARG A 65 17.33 -18.39 1.96
C ARG A 65 18.76 -18.56 2.50
N ALA A 66 19.58 -17.50 2.38
CA ALA A 66 20.92 -17.44 2.95
C ALA A 66 20.93 -17.10 4.46
N GLY A 67 19.76 -16.91 5.10
CA GLY A 67 19.63 -16.63 6.52
C GLY A 67 19.71 -15.16 6.90
N HIS A 68 19.58 -14.24 5.95
CA HIS A 68 19.55 -12.81 6.19
C HIS A 68 18.11 -12.30 6.32
N ASP A 69 17.88 -11.34 7.20
CA ASP A 69 16.64 -10.60 7.23
C ASP A 69 16.56 -9.60 6.08
N VAL A 70 15.36 -9.43 5.50
CA VAL A 70 15.11 -8.51 4.38
C VAL A 70 13.97 -7.56 4.73
N GLY A 71 14.19 -6.27 4.59
CA GLY A 71 13.16 -5.25 4.72
C GLY A 71 12.42 -5.03 3.39
N LEU A 72 11.08 -5.09 3.41
CA LEU A 72 10.24 -4.67 2.27
C LEU A 72 9.73 -3.25 2.52
N LEU A 73 10.05 -2.32 1.60
CA LEU A 73 9.66 -0.91 1.69
C LEU A 73 8.83 -0.52 0.47
N SER A 74 7.76 0.24 0.70
CA SER A 74 6.98 0.92 -0.34
C SER A 74 7.26 2.42 -0.36
N GLU A 75 6.93 3.08 -1.46
CA GLU A 75 7.10 4.54 -1.61
C GLU A 75 6.16 5.31 -0.69
N ALA A 76 4.93 4.82 -0.53
CA ALA A 76 3.90 5.41 0.33
C ALA A 76 3.00 4.33 0.92
N GLY A 77 2.43 4.57 2.08
CA GLY A 77 1.52 3.62 2.71
C GLY A 77 2.20 2.38 3.28
N CYS A 78 1.57 1.24 3.14
CA CYS A 78 2.05 -0.05 3.65
C CYS A 78 2.42 -0.97 2.49
N PRO A 79 3.59 -1.62 2.51
CA PRO A 79 3.97 -2.60 1.50
C PRO A 79 2.89 -3.67 1.29
N ALA A 80 2.71 -4.09 0.06
CA ALA A 80 1.71 -5.08 -0.36
C ALA A 80 0.23 -4.64 -0.23
N VAL A 81 -0.05 -3.39 0.16
CA VAL A 81 -1.41 -2.83 0.23
C VAL A 81 -1.56 -1.75 -0.85
N ALA A 82 -2.16 -2.08 -1.98
CA ALA A 82 -2.21 -1.29 -3.22
C ALA A 82 -0.83 -0.98 -3.83
N ASP A 83 0.19 -1.67 -3.38
CA ASP A 83 1.59 -1.55 -3.76
C ASP A 83 2.18 -2.92 -4.12
N PRO A 84 3.32 -2.96 -4.82
CA PRO A 84 4.07 -4.19 -5.04
C PRO A 84 4.45 -4.89 -3.74
N GLY A 85 4.54 -6.21 -3.77
CA GLY A 85 5.02 -6.99 -2.63
C GLY A 85 4.12 -8.16 -2.22
N ALA A 86 2.81 -8.11 -2.49
CA ALA A 86 1.89 -9.19 -2.11
C ALA A 86 2.33 -10.57 -2.64
N ASN A 87 2.77 -10.65 -3.90
CA ASN A 87 3.25 -11.90 -4.50
C ASN A 87 4.57 -12.35 -3.89
N LEU A 88 5.46 -11.42 -3.54
CA LEU A 88 6.72 -11.74 -2.85
C LEU A 88 6.44 -12.29 -1.45
N VAL A 89 5.53 -11.67 -0.71
CA VAL A 89 5.10 -12.14 0.62
C VAL A 89 4.47 -13.53 0.51
N ALA A 90 3.60 -13.76 -0.48
CA ALA A 90 2.98 -15.06 -0.71
C ALA A 90 4.03 -16.15 -0.99
N LEU A 91 5.04 -15.85 -1.81
CA LEU A 91 6.13 -16.78 -2.12
C LEU A 91 6.98 -17.06 -0.87
N ALA A 92 7.31 -16.04 -0.07
CA ALA A 92 8.02 -16.21 1.19
C ALA A 92 7.26 -17.14 2.16
N GLN A 93 5.95 -16.96 2.28
CA GLN A 93 5.09 -17.82 3.11
C GLN A 93 5.06 -19.27 2.59
N GLN A 94 5.01 -19.49 1.27
CA GLN A 94 5.08 -20.82 0.67
C GLN A 94 6.41 -21.54 0.98
N GLU A 95 7.50 -20.81 1.12
CA GLU A 95 8.79 -21.32 1.51
C GLU A 95 9.00 -21.42 3.03
N GLY A 96 7.96 -21.15 3.82
CA GLY A 96 8.05 -21.21 5.29
C GLY A 96 8.86 -20.06 5.92
N ILE A 97 9.14 -19.00 5.16
CA ILE A 97 9.86 -17.83 5.63
C ILE A 97 8.92 -16.97 6.50
N ARG A 98 9.37 -16.61 7.68
CA ARG A 98 8.60 -15.79 8.60
C ARG A 98 8.44 -14.37 8.07
N VAL A 99 7.19 -13.92 7.93
CA VAL A 99 6.84 -12.53 7.58
C VAL A 99 6.42 -11.78 8.84
N VAL A 100 7.06 -10.65 9.09
CA VAL A 100 6.78 -9.79 10.27
C VAL A 100 6.23 -8.45 9.77
N PRO A 101 4.90 -8.20 9.88
CA PRO A 101 4.34 -6.91 9.54
C PRO A 101 4.75 -5.86 10.59
N LEU A 102 5.25 -4.72 10.12
CA LEU A 102 5.57 -3.58 10.97
C LEU A 102 4.52 -2.48 10.81
N ILE A 103 4.24 -1.77 11.89
CA ILE A 103 3.24 -0.69 11.90
C ILE A 103 3.75 0.48 11.06
N GLY A 104 2.93 0.93 10.11
CA GLY A 104 3.21 2.09 9.26
C GLY A 104 1.97 2.95 9.03
N PRO A 105 2.15 4.16 8.50
CA PRO A 105 1.03 5.02 8.14
C PRO A 105 0.26 4.42 6.97
N SER A 106 -1.08 4.49 7.05
CA SER A 106 -1.97 4.07 5.97
C SER A 106 -3.02 5.14 5.74
N SER A 107 -3.00 5.77 4.57
CA SER A 107 -4.01 6.76 4.19
C SER A 107 -5.41 6.18 4.18
N LEU A 108 -5.56 4.90 3.87
CA LEU A 108 -6.85 4.19 3.85
C LEU A 108 -7.48 4.16 5.25
N LEU A 109 -6.70 3.77 6.26
CA LEU A 109 -7.16 3.72 7.63
C LEU A 109 -7.36 5.12 8.21
N LEU A 110 -6.49 6.07 7.92
CA LEU A 110 -6.63 7.46 8.37
C LEU A 110 -7.91 8.09 7.78
N ALA A 111 -8.19 7.89 6.49
CA ALA A 111 -9.41 8.33 5.86
C ALA A 111 -10.65 7.70 6.50
N LEU A 112 -10.63 6.40 6.75
CA LEU A 112 -11.72 5.70 7.43
C LEU A 112 -11.95 6.23 8.84
N MET A 113 -10.89 6.41 9.62
CA MET A 113 -10.97 6.96 10.99
C MET A 113 -11.60 8.36 11.02
N ALA A 114 -11.26 9.20 10.04
CA ALA A 114 -11.77 10.57 9.94
C ALA A 114 -13.16 10.67 9.30
N SER A 115 -13.64 9.61 8.65
CA SER A 115 -14.86 9.67 7.82
C SER A 115 -16.17 9.70 8.61
N GLY A 116 -16.20 9.18 9.83
CA GLY A 116 -17.43 8.92 10.56
C GLY A 116 -18.33 7.84 9.93
N LEU A 117 -17.81 7.06 8.97
CA LEU A 117 -18.49 5.93 8.35
C LEU A 117 -18.26 4.63 9.15
N ASN A 118 -18.84 3.51 8.68
CA ASN A 118 -18.73 2.23 9.38
C ASN A 118 -17.30 1.67 9.30
N GLY A 119 -16.58 1.70 10.41
CA GLY A 119 -15.23 1.18 10.55
C GLY A 119 -15.15 -0.32 10.90
N GLN A 120 -16.29 -0.98 11.22
CA GLN A 120 -16.32 -2.42 11.49
C GLN A 120 -16.50 -3.25 10.22
N ARG A 121 -17.15 -2.66 9.22
CA ARG A 121 -17.35 -3.30 7.90
C ARG A 121 -16.93 -2.31 6.83
N PHE A 122 -15.81 -2.57 6.20
CA PHE A 122 -15.32 -1.78 5.08
C PHE A 122 -14.63 -2.69 4.05
N ALA A 123 -14.58 -2.22 2.82
CA ALA A 123 -13.87 -2.89 1.73
C ALA A 123 -13.06 -1.85 0.96
N PHE A 124 -11.80 -2.19 0.68
CA PHE A 124 -10.94 -1.41 -0.18
C PHE A 124 -11.05 -1.93 -1.62
N GLN A 125 -11.31 -1.02 -2.56
CA GLN A 125 -11.58 -1.31 -3.96
C GLN A 125 -10.41 -0.95 -4.89
N GLY A 126 -9.31 -0.42 -4.35
CA GLY A 126 -8.20 0.06 -5.16
C GLY A 126 -8.59 1.29 -5.99
N TYR A 127 -8.10 1.33 -7.23
CA TYR A 127 -8.45 2.35 -8.21
C TYR A 127 -9.69 1.93 -9.00
N LEU A 128 -10.63 2.86 -9.18
CA LEU A 128 -11.79 2.62 -10.03
C LEU A 128 -11.45 2.82 -11.53
N PRO A 129 -12.25 2.24 -12.44
CA PRO A 129 -11.98 2.31 -13.88
C PRO A 129 -11.82 3.74 -14.40
N ALA A 130 -10.83 3.93 -15.29
CA ALA A 130 -10.58 5.22 -15.92
C ALA A 130 -11.70 5.60 -16.91
N LYS A 131 -12.26 4.61 -17.64
CA LYS A 131 -13.34 4.83 -18.60
C LYS A 131 -14.63 5.18 -17.87
N GLU A 132 -15.29 6.24 -18.30
CA GLU A 132 -16.49 6.80 -17.67
C GLU A 132 -17.64 5.78 -17.55
N ALA A 133 -17.95 5.05 -18.61
CA ALA A 133 -19.03 4.06 -18.60
C ALA A 133 -18.78 2.93 -17.58
N ASP A 134 -17.55 2.42 -17.52
CA ASP A 134 -17.16 1.36 -16.59
C ASP A 134 -17.16 1.89 -15.16
N ARG A 135 -16.64 3.10 -14.95
CA ARG A 135 -16.62 3.78 -13.64
C ARG A 135 -18.04 4.00 -13.11
N THR A 136 -18.96 4.49 -13.95
CA THR A 136 -20.36 4.69 -13.59
C THR A 136 -21.03 3.38 -13.16
N LYS A 137 -20.75 2.30 -13.88
CA LYS A 137 -21.27 0.96 -13.52
C LYS A 137 -20.74 0.53 -12.15
N VAL A 138 -19.44 0.60 -11.94
CA VAL A 138 -18.80 0.21 -10.66
C VAL A 138 -19.31 1.08 -9.52
N LEU A 139 -19.46 2.39 -9.68
CA LEU A 139 -20.00 3.27 -8.64
C LEU A 139 -21.42 2.85 -8.19
N ARG A 140 -22.31 2.48 -9.13
CA ARG A 140 -23.64 1.95 -8.79
C ARG A 140 -23.58 0.64 -8.03
N GLU A 141 -22.70 -0.26 -8.44
CA GLU A 141 -22.49 -1.55 -7.77
C GLU A 141 -21.99 -1.34 -6.34
N LEU A 142 -20.98 -0.46 -6.14
CA LEU A 142 -20.43 -0.17 -4.83
C LEU A 142 -21.44 0.51 -3.90
N GLU A 143 -22.27 1.42 -4.41
CA GLU A 143 -23.35 2.02 -3.64
C GLU A 143 -24.37 0.97 -3.21
N GLY A 144 -24.77 0.07 -4.13
CA GLY A 144 -25.67 -1.04 -3.84
C GLY A 144 -25.13 -1.98 -2.76
N GLU A 145 -23.87 -2.39 -2.88
CA GLU A 145 -23.19 -3.24 -1.90
C GLU A 145 -23.02 -2.53 -0.55
N SER A 146 -22.67 -1.23 -0.56
CA SER A 146 -22.58 -0.41 0.65
C SER A 146 -23.88 -0.43 1.43
N LYS A 147 -25.00 -0.18 0.75
CA LYS A 147 -26.34 -0.18 1.34
C LYS A 147 -26.76 -1.57 1.83
N LYS A 148 -26.61 -2.59 0.99
CA LYS A 148 -27.01 -3.97 1.27
C LYS A 148 -26.25 -4.57 2.45
N ARG A 149 -24.94 -4.32 2.52
CA ARG A 149 -24.08 -4.91 3.55
C ARG A 149 -23.79 -4.00 4.73
N GLN A 150 -24.28 -2.76 4.71
CA GLN A 150 -23.91 -1.73 5.68
C GLN A 150 -22.40 -1.57 5.79
N GLN A 151 -21.72 -1.55 4.64
CA GLN A 151 -20.26 -1.61 4.50
C GLN A 151 -19.72 -0.34 3.85
N THR A 152 -18.69 0.26 4.45
CA THR A 152 -17.98 1.39 3.85
C THR A 152 -17.15 0.89 2.66
N GLN A 153 -17.30 1.56 1.51
CA GLN A 153 -16.48 1.32 0.33
C GLN A 153 -15.37 2.37 0.29
N ILE A 154 -14.12 1.93 0.24
CA ILE A 154 -12.93 2.80 0.17
C ILE A 154 -12.28 2.59 -1.18
N PHE A 155 -11.97 3.66 -1.89
CA PHE A 155 -11.16 3.62 -3.11
C PHE A 155 -10.23 4.82 -3.15
N ILE A 156 -9.19 4.73 -3.95
CA ILE A 156 -8.19 5.78 -4.11
C ILE A 156 -8.23 6.32 -5.53
N GLU A 157 -7.78 7.56 -5.69
CA GLU A 157 -7.69 8.18 -7.01
C GLU A 157 -6.43 9.04 -7.11
N THR A 158 -5.97 9.23 -8.33
CA THR A 158 -4.83 10.11 -8.62
C THR A 158 -5.27 11.58 -8.75
N PRO A 159 -4.42 12.55 -8.37
CA PRO A 159 -4.80 13.96 -8.35
C PRO A 159 -5.39 14.47 -9.68
N TYR A 160 -4.84 14.05 -10.82
CA TYR A 160 -5.30 14.48 -12.14
C TYR A 160 -6.68 13.91 -12.56
N ARG A 161 -7.18 12.88 -11.85
CA ARG A 161 -8.50 12.28 -12.09
C ARG A 161 -9.55 12.66 -11.05
N ASN A 162 -9.15 13.32 -9.94
CA ASN A 162 -10.04 13.66 -8.82
C ASN A 162 -11.31 14.36 -9.26
N ARG A 163 -11.22 15.36 -10.14
CA ARG A 163 -12.38 16.11 -10.61
C ARG A 163 -13.36 15.21 -11.37
N ALA A 164 -12.87 14.43 -12.32
CA ALA A 164 -13.71 13.51 -13.09
C ALA A 164 -14.36 12.42 -12.21
N MET A 165 -13.66 11.94 -11.19
CA MET A 165 -14.19 10.99 -10.22
C MET A 165 -15.30 11.63 -9.38
N PHE A 166 -15.07 12.82 -8.86
CA PHE A 166 -16.06 13.53 -8.04
C PHE A 166 -17.34 13.83 -8.84
N ASP A 167 -17.20 14.33 -10.06
CA ASP A 167 -18.34 14.60 -10.95
C ASP A 167 -19.12 13.30 -11.27
N ALA A 168 -18.42 12.18 -11.49
CA ALA A 168 -19.05 10.87 -11.71
C ALA A 168 -19.84 10.39 -10.49
N ILE A 169 -19.32 10.59 -9.28
CA ILE A 169 -20.03 10.24 -8.04
C ILE A 169 -21.33 11.05 -7.90
N LEU A 170 -21.24 12.38 -8.11
CA LEU A 170 -22.42 13.26 -8.01
C LEU A 170 -23.51 12.92 -9.02
N GLN A 171 -23.13 12.47 -10.22
CA GLN A 171 -24.08 12.09 -11.26
C GLN A 171 -24.65 10.68 -11.09
N THR A 172 -23.93 9.80 -10.39
CA THR A 172 -24.25 8.37 -10.34
C THR A 172 -24.92 7.95 -9.05
N CYS A 173 -24.41 8.43 -7.92
CA CYS A 173 -24.87 8.01 -6.60
C CYS A 173 -26.13 8.79 -6.16
N GLN A 174 -26.89 8.16 -5.26
CA GLN A 174 -28.11 8.77 -4.69
C GLN A 174 -27.74 9.99 -3.83
N PRO A 175 -28.59 11.04 -3.78
CA PRO A 175 -28.32 12.26 -2.99
C PRO A 175 -28.10 12.01 -1.50
N MET A 176 -28.66 10.93 -0.96
CA MET A 176 -28.53 10.57 0.46
C MET A 176 -27.29 9.69 0.75
N THR A 177 -26.52 9.33 -0.27
CA THR A 177 -25.29 8.55 -0.08
C THR A 177 -24.22 9.41 0.58
N ARG A 178 -23.72 8.95 1.72
CA ARG A 178 -22.66 9.67 2.44
C ARG A 178 -21.32 9.47 1.73
N LEU A 179 -20.63 10.56 1.48
CA LEU A 179 -19.31 10.58 0.87
C LEU A 179 -18.34 11.35 1.77
N THR A 180 -17.16 10.80 1.99
CA THR A 180 -16.03 11.51 2.60
C THR A 180 -14.86 11.49 1.62
N VAL A 181 -14.27 12.66 1.38
CA VAL A 181 -13.06 12.83 0.58
C VAL A 181 -11.94 13.20 1.53
N ALA A 182 -10.87 12.42 1.54
CA ALA A 182 -9.65 12.67 2.30
C ALA A 182 -8.51 13.00 1.34
N THR A 183 -7.76 14.07 1.63
CA THR A 183 -6.62 14.56 0.82
C THR A 183 -5.41 14.79 1.70
#